data_499959200e7801db58ea52dd14d98c5a
#
_entry.id   499959200e7801db58ea52dd14d98c5a
#
_cell.length_a   1.000
_cell.length_b   1.000
_cell.length_c   1.000
_cell.angle_alpha   90.00
_cell.angle_beta   90.00
_cell.angle_gamma   90.00
#
_symmetry.space_group_name_H-M   'P 1'
#
loop_
_entity.id
_entity.type
_entity.pdbx_description
1 polymer ?
#
loop_
_entity_poly.entity_id
_entity_poly.type
_entity_poly.pdbx_seq_one_letter_code
_entity_poly.pdbx_strand_id
1 'polypeptide(L)'
;MNQTKSTTHYIELCTTIAYLLEHPTDKCVLWQHSLMWKGYGQVWAKDQSGKLTTVRVHRLAFFLAYGLWPDHCLHSCDHPACFNPRHLRDGTQSENIQEAYDKDRMVDNRGERCGTAKLTEDIVREIRATTDLSFSQLARKFDIGLTTAFNIKHRRRWKHVA
;
A
#
# COMPACT_ATOMS: atom_id res chain seq x y z
N MET A 1 32.52 13.21 -0.19
CA MET A 1 32.70 11.89 0.47
C MET A 1 31.52 10.92 0.32
N ASN A 2 30.39 11.26 -0.34
CA ASN A 2 29.21 10.37 -0.43
C ASN A 2 29.11 9.50 -1.70
N GLN A 3 29.84 9.80 -2.77
CA GLN A 3 29.72 9.06 -4.04
C GLN A 3 30.35 7.65 -3.98
N THR A 4 31.44 7.47 -3.25
CA THR A 4 32.11 6.16 -3.14
C THR A 4 31.25 5.10 -2.42
N LYS A 5 30.59 5.46 -1.33
CA LYS A 5 29.68 4.52 -0.60
C LYS A 5 28.50 4.07 -1.44
N SER A 6 27.95 4.97 -2.27
CA SER A 6 26.81 4.68 -3.14
C SER A 6 27.16 3.70 -4.26
N THR A 7 28.33 3.82 -4.84
CA THR A 7 28.81 2.89 -5.88
C THR A 7 29.06 1.50 -5.30
N THR A 8 29.59 1.41 -4.09
CA THR A 8 29.83 0.13 -3.38
C THR A 8 28.52 -0.63 -3.17
N HIS A 9 27.47 0.02 -2.68
CA HIS A 9 26.16 -0.62 -2.45
C HIS A 9 25.48 -1.09 -3.75
N TYR A 10 25.67 -0.36 -4.85
CA TYR A 10 25.19 -0.80 -6.16
C TYR A 10 25.90 -2.06 -6.65
N ILE A 11 27.24 -2.10 -6.53
CA ILE A 11 28.04 -3.28 -6.89
C ILE A 11 27.64 -4.48 -6.03
N GLU A 12 27.48 -4.30 -4.72
CA GLU A 12 27.03 -5.34 -3.81
C GLU A 12 25.65 -5.89 -4.22
N LEU A 13 24.71 -5.03 -4.59
CA LEU A 13 23.41 -5.46 -5.10
C LEU A 13 23.57 -6.31 -6.36
N CYS A 14 24.34 -5.85 -7.34
CA CYS A 14 24.56 -6.57 -8.60
C CYS A 14 25.18 -7.96 -8.38
N THR A 15 26.22 -8.04 -7.54
CA THR A 15 26.89 -9.31 -7.21
C THR A 15 25.98 -10.26 -6.46
N THR A 16 25.19 -9.74 -5.51
CA THR A 16 24.21 -10.54 -4.77
C THR A 16 23.10 -11.09 -5.68
N ILE A 17 22.59 -10.27 -6.59
CA ILE A 17 21.57 -10.74 -7.56
C ILE A 17 22.16 -11.82 -8.48
N ALA A 18 23.35 -11.62 -9.03
CA ALA A 18 24.01 -12.65 -9.85
C ALA A 18 24.18 -13.97 -9.08
N TYR A 19 24.64 -13.89 -7.83
CA TYR A 19 24.74 -15.06 -6.95
C TYR A 19 23.40 -15.75 -6.71
N LEU A 20 22.32 -15.00 -6.46
CA LEU A 20 20.97 -15.55 -6.21
C LEU A 20 20.35 -16.19 -7.46
N LEU A 21 20.73 -15.76 -8.65
CA LEU A 21 20.30 -16.38 -9.89
C LEU A 21 20.95 -17.75 -10.12
N GLU A 22 22.21 -17.89 -9.70
CA GLU A 22 22.94 -19.17 -9.77
C GLU A 22 22.60 -20.09 -8.59
N HIS A 23 22.32 -19.51 -7.40
CA HIS A 23 22.04 -20.21 -6.15
C HIS A 23 20.70 -19.77 -5.56
N PRO A 24 19.57 -20.18 -6.15
CA PRO A 24 18.25 -19.70 -5.74
C PRO A 24 17.89 -20.17 -4.32
N THR A 25 17.26 -19.27 -3.58
CA THR A 25 16.78 -19.52 -2.21
C THR A 25 15.35 -18.98 -2.03
N ASP A 26 14.56 -19.65 -1.19
CA ASP A 26 13.23 -19.20 -0.79
C ASP A 26 13.27 -18.34 0.50
N LYS A 27 14.45 -18.05 1.02
CA LYS A 27 14.61 -17.15 2.17
C LYS A 27 14.62 -15.70 1.73
N CYS A 28 14.07 -14.80 2.56
CA CYS A 28 14.20 -13.37 2.32
C CYS A 28 15.68 -12.94 2.38
N VAL A 29 16.09 -12.19 1.36
CA VAL A 29 17.40 -11.52 1.34
C VAL A 29 17.13 -10.04 1.58
N LEU A 30 17.56 -9.52 2.74
CA LEU A 30 17.20 -8.20 3.22
C LEU A 30 18.30 -7.19 2.96
N TRP A 31 17.90 -6.01 2.45
CA TRP A 31 18.79 -4.88 2.28
C TRP A 31 19.25 -4.32 3.63
N GLN A 32 20.56 -4.28 3.85
CA GLN A 32 21.17 -3.91 5.14
C GLN A 32 21.63 -2.44 5.22
N HIS A 33 21.42 -1.67 4.15
CA HIS A 33 21.86 -0.28 4.07
C HIS A 33 20.70 0.69 4.20
N SER A 34 20.76 1.81 3.50
CA SER A 34 19.79 2.90 3.58
C SER A 34 18.37 2.45 3.20
N LEU A 35 17.41 2.79 4.06
CA LEU A 35 15.98 2.52 3.85
C LEU A 35 15.23 3.83 3.60
N MET A 36 14.20 3.75 2.76
CA MET A 36 13.18 4.78 2.59
C MET A 36 12.08 4.63 3.65
N TRP A 37 11.19 5.61 3.70
CA TRP A 37 9.95 5.50 4.46
C TRP A 37 9.20 4.19 4.10
N LYS A 38 8.57 3.57 5.08
CA LYS A 38 7.95 2.23 5.02
C LYS A 38 8.94 1.07 4.88
N GLY A 39 10.24 1.26 5.10
CA GLY A 39 11.23 0.18 5.18
C GLY A 39 11.73 -0.35 3.85
N TYR A 40 11.45 0.30 2.73
CA TYR A 40 12.00 -0.10 1.43
C TYR A 40 13.48 0.26 1.31
N GLY A 41 14.29 -0.69 0.84
CA GLY A 41 15.70 -0.45 0.51
C GLY A 41 15.86 0.59 -0.60
N GLN A 42 16.88 1.44 -0.50
CA GLN A 42 17.22 2.42 -1.51
C GLN A 42 18.70 2.39 -1.88
N VAL A 43 18.99 2.68 -3.15
CA VAL A 43 20.35 2.74 -3.69
C VAL A 43 20.43 3.83 -4.77
N TRP A 44 21.59 4.43 -4.92
CA TRP A 44 21.85 5.40 -5.97
C TRP A 44 22.23 4.67 -7.26
N ALA A 45 21.36 4.72 -8.26
CA ALA A 45 21.53 3.99 -9.52
C ALA A 45 20.81 4.72 -10.67
N LYS A 46 20.98 4.24 -11.89
CA LYS A 46 20.17 4.70 -13.04
C LYS A 46 18.76 4.13 -12.92
N ASP A 47 17.77 5.00 -13.06
CA ASP A 47 16.36 4.60 -13.13
C ASP A 47 15.99 4.12 -14.55
N GLN A 48 14.71 3.83 -14.75
CA GLN A 48 14.14 3.39 -16.03
C GLN A 48 14.41 4.37 -17.20
N SER A 49 14.57 5.67 -16.92
CA SER A 49 14.90 6.69 -17.93
C SER A 49 16.41 6.83 -18.20
N GLY A 50 17.25 6.09 -17.48
CA GLY A 50 18.71 6.20 -17.51
C GLY A 50 19.26 7.32 -16.63
N LYS A 51 18.44 8.05 -15.90
CA LYS A 51 18.82 9.13 -14.99
C LYS A 51 19.38 8.56 -13.69
N LEU A 52 20.53 9.08 -13.27
CA LEU A 52 21.13 8.73 -11.98
C LEU A 52 20.33 9.37 -10.83
N THR A 53 19.72 8.55 -9.99
CA THR A 53 18.84 8.96 -8.89
C THR A 53 18.75 7.89 -7.80
N THR A 54 18.00 8.17 -6.75
CA THR A 54 17.68 7.18 -5.73
C THR A 54 16.60 6.22 -6.23
N VAL A 55 16.94 4.95 -6.36
CA VAL A 55 16.06 3.88 -6.84
C VAL A 55 15.73 2.92 -5.69
N ARG A 56 14.50 2.38 -5.68
CA ARG A 56 14.12 1.31 -4.75
C ARG A 56 14.83 0.02 -5.10
N VAL A 57 15.49 -0.59 -4.11
CA VAL A 57 16.33 -1.78 -4.30
C VAL A 57 15.56 -2.95 -4.92
N HIS A 58 14.37 -3.27 -4.43
CA HIS A 58 13.56 -4.37 -4.98
C HIS A 58 13.19 -4.18 -6.46
N ARG A 59 12.90 -2.92 -6.90
CA ARG A 59 12.62 -2.65 -8.32
C ARG A 59 13.86 -2.84 -9.19
N LEU A 60 15.01 -2.38 -8.70
CA LEU A 60 16.29 -2.56 -9.38
C LEU A 60 16.71 -4.04 -9.38
N ALA A 61 16.50 -4.77 -8.28
CA ALA A 61 16.75 -6.20 -8.20
C ALA A 61 15.91 -6.99 -9.21
N PHE A 62 14.63 -6.63 -9.36
CA PHE A 62 13.76 -7.21 -10.38
C PHE A 62 14.31 -6.93 -11.80
N PHE A 63 14.69 -5.68 -12.09
CA PHE A 63 15.29 -5.33 -13.38
C PHE A 63 16.61 -6.09 -13.64
N LEU A 64 17.49 -6.20 -12.66
CA LEU A 64 18.76 -6.93 -12.80
C LEU A 64 18.55 -8.43 -13.04
N ALA A 65 17.49 -9.00 -12.47
CA ALA A 65 17.18 -10.41 -12.60
C ALA A 65 16.45 -10.77 -13.91
N TYR A 66 15.53 -9.92 -14.34
CA TYR A 66 14.60 -10.24 -15.42
C TYR A 66 14.74 -9.34 -16.68
N GLY A 67 15.60 -8.32 -16.64
CA GLY A 67 15.91 -7.43 -17.76
C GLY A 67 14.82 -6.41 -18.10
N LEU A 68 13.74 -6.32 -17.30
CA LEU A 68 12.63 -5.40 -17.52
C LEU A 68 12.27 -4.65 -16.22
N TRP A 69 11.82 -3.40 -16.36
CA TRP A 69 11.33 -2.62 -15.22
C TRP A 69 9.87 -2.96 -14.95
N PRO A 70 9.53 -3.33 -13.70
CA PRO A 70 8.14 -3.64 -13.35
C PRO A 70 7.30 -2.37 -13.26
N ASP A 71 6.03 -2.43 -13.64
CA ASP A 71 5.06 -1.36 -13.37
C ASP A 71 4.90 -1.19 -11.87
N HIS A 72 4.52 -2.25 -11.17
CA HIS A 72 4.50 -2.36 -9.72
C HIS A 72 5.26 -3.61 -9.29
N CYS A 73 6.39 -3.40 -8.62
CA CYS A 73 7.14 -4.52 -8.04
C CYS A 73 6.49 -4.98 -6.73
N LEU A 74 5.84 -6.13 -6.76
CA LEU A 74 5.11 -6.70 -5.63
C LEU A 74 5.94 -7.76 -4.92
N HIS A 75 5.82 -7.83 -3.58
CA HIS A 75 6.48 -8.82 -2.75
C HIS A 75 5.53 -9.96 -2.39
N SER A 76 5.86 -11.19 -2.73
CA SER A 76 5.13 -12.37 -2.23
C SER A 76 5.36 -12.61 -0.73
N CYS A 77 6.51 -12.19 -0.21
CA CYS A 77 6.92 -12.34 1.20
C CYS A 77 6.45 -11.19 2.12
N ASP A 78 5.85 -10.13 1.58
CA ASP A 78 5.38 -8.94 2.29
C ASP A 78 6.46 -8.17 3.08
N HIS A 79 7.74 -8.43 2.83
CA HIS A 79 8.84 -7.77 3.52
C HIS A 79 9.44 -6.64 2.67
N PRO A 80 9.27 -5.34 3.03
CA PRO A 80 9.68 -4.21 2.18
C PRO A 80 11.16 -4.14 1.84
N ALA A 81 12.03 -4.58 2.77
CA ALA A 81 13.48 -4.58 2.55
C ALA A 81 13.99 -5.80 1.77
N CYS A 82 13.12 -6.77 1.45
CA CYS A 82 13.51 -7.95 0.70
C CYS A 82 13.81 -7.58 -0.76
N PHE A 83 14.89 -8.13 -1.31
CA PHE A 83 15.24 -7.96 -2.71
C PHE A 83 15.58 -9.29 -3.41
N ASN A 84 15.19 -10.42 -2.80
CA ASN A 84 15.29 -11.73 -3.45
C ASN A 84 14.42 -11.76 -4.70
N PRO A 85 14.98 -12.01 -5.91
CA PRO A 85 14.20 -12.02 -7.15
C PRO A 85 13.00 -12.98 -7.11
N ARG A 86 13.12 -14.14 -6.47
CA ARG A 86 12.03 -15.13 -6.34
C ARG A 86 10.84 -14.63 -5.51
N HIS A 87 11.04 -13.61 -4.70
CA HIS A 87 9.98 -12.98 -3.90
C HIS A 87 9.38 -11.76 -4.57
N LEU A 88 9.86 -11.40 -5.77
CA LEU A 88 9.43 -10.23 -6.51
C LEU A 88 8.67 -10.64 -7.77
N ARG A 89 7.59 -9.97 -8.05
CA ARG A 89 6.84 -10.11 -9.29
C ARG A 89 6.42 -8.76 -9.83
N ASP A 90 6.26 -8.68 -11.13
CA ASP A 90 5.55 -7.56 -11.74
C ASP A 90 4.04 -7.68 -11.48
N GLY A 91 3.37 -6.57 -11.39
CA GLY A 91 1.94 -6.53 -11.18
C GLY A 91 1.36 -5.14 -11.40
N THR A 92 0.06 -5.02 -11.19
CA THR A 92 -0.70 -3.78 -11.33
C THR A 92 -1.04 -3.17 -9.96
N GLN A 93 -1.42 -1.89 -9.97
CA GLN A 93 -1.96 -1.23 -8.77
C GLN A 93 -3.21 -1.95 -8.24
N SER A 94 -4.06 -2.46 -9.13
CA SER A 94 -5.28 -3.20 -8.74
C SER A 94 -4.95 -4.50 -8.02
N GLU A 95 -3.98 -5.27 -8.52
CA GLU A 95 -3.50 -6.49 -7.86
C GLU A 95 -2.88 -6.20 -6.50
N ASN A 96 -2.08 -5.12 -6.38
CA ASN A 96 -1.50 -4.72 -5.09
C ASN A 96 -2.58 -4.37 -4.06
N ILE A 97 -3.65 -3.69 -4.47
CA ILE A 97 -4.78 -3.37 -3.62
C ILE A 97 -5.55 -4.65 -3.26
N GLN A 98 -5.81 -5.53 -4.22
CA GLN A 98 -6.51 -6.79 -3.98
C GLN A 98 -5.74 -7.68 -2.99
N GLU A 99 -4.42 -7.86 -3.19
CA GLU A 99 -3.58 -8.59 -2.23
C GLU A 99 -3.58 -7.97 -0.83
N ALA A 100 -3.67 -6.64 -0.74
CA ALA A 100 -3.74 -5.97 0.56
C ALA A 100 -5.08 -6.24 1.27
N TYR A 101 -6.19 -6.40 0.52
CA TYR A 101 -7.47 -6.85 1.06
C TYR A 101 -7.42 -8.32 1.47
N ASP A 102 -6.93 -9.20 0.60
CA ASP A 102 -6.89 -10.65 0.83
C ASP A 102 -6.01 -11.01 2.05
N LYS A 103 -4.98 -10.21 2.31
CA LYS A 103 -4.06 -10.36 3.44
C LYS A 103 -4.44 -9.51 4.66
N ASP A 104 -5.64 -8.94 4.69
CA ASP A 104 -6.16 -8.08 5.78
C ASP A 104 -5.19 -6.95 6.19
N ARG A 105 -4.43 -6.41 5.22
CA ARG A 105 -3.47 -5.30 5.42
C ARG A 105 -4.08 -3.92 5.20
N MET A 106 -5.32 -3.87 4.72
CA MET A 106 -6.02 -2.60 4.52
C MET A 106 -6.55 -2.08 5.85
N VAL A 107 -6.24 -0.83 6.15
CA VAL A 107 -6.85 -0.15 7.29
C VAL A 107 -8.35 0.01 7.01
N ASP A 108 -9.18 -0.53 7.88
CA ASP A 108 -10.64 -0.32 7.81
C ASP A 108 -10.96 1.13 8.22
N ASN A 109 -11.09 1.98 7.24
CA ASN A 109 -11.47 3.40 7.40
C ASN A 109 -12.99 3.61 7.25
N ARG A 110 -13.81 2.56 7.40
CA ARG A 110 -15.26 2.68 7.29
C ARG A 110 -15.87 3.24 8.58
N GLY A 111 -17.00 3.90 8.41
CA GLY A 111 -17.78 4.41 9.54
C GLY A 111 -17.01 5.45 10.35
N GLU A 112 -17.08 5.35 11.67
CA GLU A 112 -16.42 6.26 12.61
C GLU A 112 -14.90 6.16 12.64
N ARG A 113 -14.30 5.07 12.10
CA ARG A 113 -12.85 4.92 11.94
C ARG A 113 -12.27 5.84 10.86
N CYS A 114 -13.13 6.40 9.98
CA CYS A 114 -12.70 7.43 9.04
C CYS A 114 -12.38 8.72 9.82
N GLY A 115 -11.14 9.23 9.70
CA GLY A 115 -10.69 10.42 10.44
C GLY A 115 -11.50 11.70 10.18
N THR A 116 -12.35 11.70 9.15
CA THR A 116 -13.28 12.80 8.82
C THR A 116 -14.74 12.45 9.14
N ALA A 117 -14.99 11.33 9.80
CA ALA A 117 -16.35 10.94 10.16
C ALA A 117 -16.95 11.90 11.19
N LYS A 118 -18.12 12.45 10.89
CA LYS A 118 -18.90 13.29 11.82
C LYS A 118 -19.95 12.48 12.57
N LEU A 119 -20.23 11.27 12.14
CA LEU A 119 -21.25 10.39 12.71
C LEU A 119 -20.61 9.18 13.35
N THR A 120 -21.21 8.73 14.44
CA THR A 120 -20.90 7.43 15.07
C THR A 120 -21.90 6.36 14.62
N GLU A 121 -21.57 5.09 14.86
CA GLU A 121 -22.49 3.98 14.56
C GLU A 121 -23.80 4.09 15.35
N ASP A 122 -23.73 4.56 16.60
CA ASP A 122 -24.92 4.74 17.43
C ASP A 122 -25.86 5.81 16.89
N ILE A 123 -25.31 6.94 16.44
CA ILE A 123 -26.10 7.97 15.77
C ILE A 123 -26.74 7.41 14.48
N VAL A 124 -26.03 6.59 13.73
CA VAL A 124 -26.57 5.94 12.53
C VAL A 124 -27.73 4.98 12.88
N ARG A 125 -27.60 4.20 13.96
CA ARG A 125 -28.69 3.33 14.47
C ARG A 125 -29.89 4.16 14.90
N GLU A 126 -29.68 5.28 15.62
CA GLU A 126 -30.75 6.20 16.03
C GLU A 126 -31.46 6.81 14.82
N ILE A 127 -30.71 7.30 13.80
CA ILE A 127 -31.31 7.82 12.57
C ILE A 127 -32.20 6.74 11.90
N ARG A 128 -31.75 5.50 11.85
CA ARG A 128 -32.51 4.39 11.26
C ARG A 128 -33.74 4.02 12.05
N ALA A 129 -33.67 4.03 13.36
CA ALA A 129 -34.79 3.73 14.25
C ALA A 129 -35.88 4.82 14.25
N THR A 130 -35.51 6.07 14.05
CA THR A 130 -36.43 7.19 14.05
C THR A 130 -37.40 7.13 12.84
N THR A 131 -38.68 6.91 13.06
CA THR A 131 -39.72 6.74 11.99
C THR A 131 -40.65 7.91 11.86
N ASP A 132 -40.74 8.76 12.86
CA ASP A 132 -41.69 9.88 12.98
C ASP A 132 -41.22 11.20 12.37
N LEU A 133 -39.94 11.25 11.92
CA LEU A 133 -39.32 12.45 11.36
C LEU A 133 -39.14 12.34 9.84
N SER A 134 -39.41 13.43 9.13
CA SER A 134 -39.03 13.58 7.73
C SER A 134 -37.50 13.65 7.56
N PHE A 135 -36.98 13.39 6.35
CA PHE A 135 -35.54 13.52 6.06
C PHE A 135 -34.98 14.91 6.36
N SER A 136 -35.76 15.95 6.17
CA SER A 136 -35.39 17.34 6.49
C SER A 136 -35.23 17.55 8.00
N GLN A 137 -36.14 16.97 8.79
CA GLN A 137 -36.09 17.04 10.25
C GLN A 137 -34.93 16.21 10.81
N LEU A 138 -34.70 15.00 10.25
CA LEU A 138 -33.50 14.19 10.59
C LEU A 138 -32.22 14.94 10.26
N ALA A 139 -32.15 15.57 9.10
CA ALA A 139 -30.99 16.35 8.69
C ALA A 139 -30.66 17.48 9.70
N ARG A 140 -31.68 18.20 10.17
CA ARG A 140 -31.54 19.26 11.18
C ARG A 140 -31.16 18.69 12.57
N LYS A 141 -31.86 17.62 13.01
CA LYS A 141 -31.66 17.02 14.35
C LYS A 141 -30.22 16.52 14.51
N PHE A 142 -29.63 15.92 13.49
CA PHE A 142 -28.32 15.29 13.55
C PHE A 142 -27.20 16.11 12.87
N ASP A 143 -27.47 17.35 12.49
CA ASP A 143 -26.55 18.26 11.78
C ASP A 143 -25.86 17.60 10.57
N ILE A 144 -26.67 17.00 9.70
CA ILE A 144 -26.22 16.30 8.48
C ILE A 144 -26.96 16.82 7.25
N GLY A 145 -26.38 16.59 6.07
CA GLY A 145 -27.07 16.92 4.82
C GLY A 145 -28.27 16.02 4.57
N LEU A 146 -29.31 16.56 3.90
CA LEU A 146 -30.54 15.84 3.52
C LEU A 146 -30.24 14.53 2.79
N THR A 147 -29.32 14.57 1.82
CA THR A 147 -28.89 13.40 1.06
C THR A 147 -28.21 12.35 1.96
N THR A 148 -27.50 12.80 3.01
CA THR A 148 -26.88 11.90 3.98
C THR A 148 -27.95 11.20 4.81
N ALA A 149 -28.94 11.92 5.33
CA ALA A 149 -30.06 11.35 6.07
C ALA A 149 -30.82 10.31 5.22
N PHE A 150 -31.13 10.64 3.97
CA PHE A 150 -31.76 9.73 3.01
C PHE A 150 -30.92 8.46 2.80
N ASN A 151 -29.61 8.60 2.52
CA ASN A 151 -28.74 7.46 2.22
C ASN A 151 -28.52 6.55 3.45
N ILE A 152 -28.53 7.10 4.67
CA ILE A 152 -28.45 6.32 5.90
C ILE A 152 -29.74 5.52 6.11
N LYS A 153 -30.90 6.15 5.99
CA LYS A 153 -32.22 5.48 6.12
C LYS A 153 -32.38 4.35 5.11
N HIS A 154 -31.94 4.56 3.88
CA HIS A 154 -32.02 3.54 2.81
C HIS A 154 -30.80 2.59 2.79
N ARG A 155 -29.96 2.54 3.84
CA ARG A 155 -28.78 1.66 3.97
C ARG A 155 -27.80 1.77 2.78
N ARG A 156 -27.80 2.88 2.06
CA ARG A 156 -26.87 3.16 0.94
C ARG A 156 -25.50 3.61 1.46
N ARG A 157 -25.46 4.26 2.62
CA ARG A 157 -24.25 4.58 3.40
C ARG A 157 -24.27 3.83 4.73
N TRP A 158 -23.10 3.64 5.35
CA TRP A 158 -22.95 2.92 6.62
C TRP A 158 -23.49 1.48 6.54
N LYS A 159 -23.24 0.79 5.43
CA LYS A 159 -23.78 -0.55 5.14
C LYS A 159 -23.35 -1.61 6.16
N HIS A 160 -22.23 -1.40 6.86
CA HIS A 160 -21.67 -2.28 7.89
C HIS A 160 -22.39 -2.16 9.23
N VAL A 161 -23.17 -1.12 9.45
CA VAL A 161 -24.00 -0.94 10.65
C VAL A 161 -25.35 -1.62 10.43
N ALA A 162 -25.75 -2.46 11.36
CA ALA A 162 -27.03 -3.18 11.34
C ALA A 162 -28.26 -2.21 11.47
#